data_0cb91ab43ce7c20b5c7f0e4676e0c060
#
_entry.id   0cb91ab43ce7c20b5c7f0e4676e0c060
#
_cell.length_a   1.000
_cell.length_b   1.000
_cell.length_c   1.000
_cell.angle_alpha   90.00
_cell.angle_beta   90.00
_cell.angle_gamma   90.00
#
_symmetry.space_group_name_H-M   'P 1'
#
loop_
_entity.id
_entity.type
_entity.pdbx_description
1 polymer ?
#
loop_
_entity_poly.entity_id
_entity_poly.type
_entity_poly.pdbx_seq_one_letter_code
_entity_poly.pdbx_strand_id
1 'polypeptide(L)'
;HAVNTAGPFLLTQALAARLASAAVVVNVSSILGSLAARDGFYTPSYCIAKAGLNMVTRLIAAELGAGGKTVFSIHPGWVRTDMGGPDAEIVPADAVRGILAVIDAAGPGHHGGFF
;
A
#
# COMPACT_ATOMS: atom_id res chain seq x y z
N HIS A 1 0.75 -14.83 -4.08
CA HIS A 1 -0.28 -13.77 -3.99
C HIS A 1 -1.01 -13.78 -2.64
N ALA A 2 -0.99 -14.92 -1.92
CA ALA A 2 -1.71 -15.02 -0.64
C ALA A 2 -1.24 -13.97 0.37
N VAL A 3 0.08 -13.77 0.51
CA VAL A 3 0.64 -12.81 1.48
C VAL A 3 0.44 -11.37 1.01
N ASN A 4 0.68 -11.09 -0.26
CA ASN A 4 0.72 -9.71 -0.77
C ASN A 4 -0.64 -9.17 -1.22
N THR A 5 -1.61 -10.03 -1.46
CA THR A 5 -2.92 -9.65 -1.98
C THR A 5 -4.05 -10.09 -1.06
N ALA A 6 -4.25 -11.40 -0.92
CA ALA A 6 -5.34 -11.92 -0.11
C ALA A 6 -5.14 -11.68 1.39
N GLY A 7 -3.90 -11.76 1.88
CA GLY A 7 -3.60 -11.54 3.29
C GLY A 7 -4.05 -10.18 3.80
N PRO A 8 -3.64 -9.06 3.19
CA PRO A 8 -4.10 -7.74 3.59
C PRO A 8 -5.62 -7.58 3.54
N PHE A 9 -6.28 -8.13 2.54
CA PHE A 9 -7.74 -8.09 2.44
C PHE A 9 -8.39 -8.81 3.62
N LEU A 10 -7.99 -10.07 3.88
CA LEU A 10 -8.57 -10.89 4.93
C LEU A 10 -8.27 -10.33 6.32
N LEU A 11 -7.05 -9.81 6.54
CA LEU A 11 -6.68 -9.21 7.82
C LEU A 11 -7.51 -7.96 8.09
N THR A 12 -7.65 -7.08 7.12
CA THR A 12 -8.44 -5.86 7.27
C THR A 12 -9.91 -6.20 7.50
N GLN A 13 -10.45 -7.18 6.77
CA GLN A 13 -11.82 -7.65 6.95
C GLN A 13 -12.05 -8.17 8.37
N ALA A 14 -11.11 -8.95 8.90
CA ALA A 14 -11.20 -9.50 10.24
C ALA A 14 -11.13 -8.43 11.34
N LEU A 15 -10.40 -7.33 11.10
CA LEU A 15 -10.19 -6.26 12.07
C LEU A 15 -11.15 -5.08 11.89
N ALA A 16 -11.95 -5.06 10.82
CA ALA A 16 -12.75 -3.88 10.44
C ALA A 16 -13.62 -3.35 11.58
N ALA A 17 -14.29 -4.23 12.34
CA ALA A 17 -15.15 -3.84 13.43
C ALA A 17 -14.40 -3.29 14.65
N ARG A 18 -13.08 -3.48 14.71
CA ARG A 18 -12.22 -3.05 15.82
C ARG A 18 -11.45 -1.77 15.49
N LEU A 19 -11.53 -1.28 14.27
CA LEU A 19 -10.84 -0.05 13.87
C LEU A 19 -11.52 1.16 14.50
N ALA A 20 -10.70 2.12 14.96
CA ALA A 20 -11.20 3.41 15.42
C ALA A 20 -11.92 4.15 14.29
N SER A 21 -12.83 5.06 14.63
CA SER A 21 -13.64 5.78 13.63
C SER A 21 -12.81 6.62 12.65
N ALA A 22 -11.64 7.10 13.09
CA ALA A 22 -10.73 7.89 12.24
C ALA A 22 -9.46 7.11 11.87
N ALA A 23 -9.52 5.77 11.87
CA ALA A 23 -8.35 4.94 11.58
C ALA A 23 -7.82 5.16 10.16
N VAL A 24 -6.50 5.04 10.02
CA VAL A 24 -5.81 5.05 8.74
C VAL A 24 -5.27 3.65 8.47
N VAL A 25 -5.65 3.07 7.35
CA VAL A 25 -5.17 1.76 6.90
C VAL A 25 -4.27 1.99 5.70
N VAL A 26 -3.01 1.57 5.81
CA VAL A 26 -2.02 1.76 4.76
C VAL A 26 -1.49 0.39 4.33
N ASN A 27 -1.63 0.09 3.06
CA ASN A 27 -1.03 -1.09 2.46
C ASN A 27 0.28 -0.68 1.78
N VAL A 28 1.37 -1.31 2.21
CA VAL A 28 2.69 -1.06 1.60
C VAL A 28 2.78 -1.84 0.29
N SER A 29 2.72 -1.11 -0.80
CA SER A 29 2.71 -1.64 -2.15
C SER A 29 4.07 -1.39 -2.85
N SER A 30 4.06 -1.25 -4.16
CA SER A 30 5.23 -0.96 -4.97
C SER A 30 4.80 -0.24 -6.25
N ILE A 31 5.68 0.61 -6.77
CA ILE A 31 5.48 1.18 -8.10
C ILE A 31 5.34 0.09 -9.18
N LEU A 32 5.88 -1.10 -8.92
CA LEU A 32 5.74 -2.24 -9.82
C LEU A 32 4.30 -2.75 -9.91
N GLY A 33 3.43 -2.38 -8.98
CA GLY A 33 2.00 -2.65 -9.06
C GLY A 33 1.19 -1.61 -9.83
N SER A 34 1.82 -0.55 -10.30
CA SER A 34 1.14 0.49 -11.08
C SER A 34 1.03 0.06 -12.55
N LEU A 35 -0.20 -0.02 -13.05
CA LEU A 35 -0.44 -0.30 -14.46
C LEU A 35 0.05 0.86 -15.34
N ALA A 36 -0.17 2.08 -14.88
CA ALA A 36 0.22 3.29 -15.62
C ALA A 36 1.74 3.44 -15.74
N ALA A 37 2.49 2.99 -14.73
CA ALA A 37 3.95 3.09 -14.72
C ALA A 37 4.66 1.90 -15.35
N ARG A 38 3.92 0.89 -15.81
CA ARG A 38 4.51 -0.32 -16.38
C ARG A 38 5.10 -0.05 -17.74
N ASP A 39 6.38 -0.36 -17.91
CA ASP A 39 7.14 -0.10 -19.14
C ASP A 39 7.87 -1.32 -19.71
N GLY A 40 7.65 -2.50 -19.14
CA GLY A 40 8.33 -3.72 -19.62
C GLY A 40 7.82 -4.98 -18.94
N PHE A 41 8.39 -6.10 -19.32
CA PHE A 41 8.05 -7.41 -18.78
C PHE A 41 9.18 -7.91 -17.89
N TYR A 42 9.01 -7.76 -16.57
CA TYR A 42 9.93 -8.28 -15.57
C TYR A 42 9.17 -8.51 -14.25
N THR A 43 9.66 -9.43 -13.44
CA THR A 43 9.06 -9.82 -12.15
C THR A 43 7.53 -9.91 -12.18
N PRO A 44 6.93 -10.70 -13.11
CA PRO A 44 5.49 -10.66 -13.33
C PRO A 44 4.67 -11.05 -12.10
N SER A 45 5.08 -12.08 -11.36
CA SER A 45 4.35 -12.51 -10.16
C SER A 45 4.29 -11.41 -9.10
N TYR A 46 5.39 -10.71 -8.88
CA TYR A 46 5.45 -9.60 -7.93
C TYR A 46 4.59 -8.42 -8.39
N CYS A 47 4.69 -8.07 -9.66
CA CYS A 47 3.89 -6.99 -10.24
C CYS A 47 2.40 -7.28 -10.13
N ILE A 48 1.98 -8.51 -10.46
CA ILE A 48 0.58 -8.92 -10.37
C ILE A 48 0.11 -8.88 -8.91
N ALA A 49 0.91 -9.37 -7.97
CA ALA A 49 0.56 -9.35 -6.57
C ALA A 49 0.40 -7.92 -6.03
N LYS A 50 1.29 -7.01 -6.39
CA LYS A 50 1.20 -5.61 -5.95
C LYS A 50 0.09 -4.84 -6.65
N ALA A 51 -0.19 -5.12 -7.92
CA ALA A 51 -1.38 -4.59 -8.59
C ALA A 51 -2.66 -5.11 -7.94
N GLY A 52 -2.68 -6.38 -7.55
CA GLY A 52 -3.77 -6.97 -6.77
C GLY A 52 -3.95 -6.28 -5.43
N LEU A 53 -2.87 -5.96 -4.73
CA LEU A 53 -2.91 -5.21 -3.47
C LEU A 53 -3.48 -3.81 -3.66
N ASN A 54 -3.13 -3.13 -4.74
CA ASN A 54 -3.71 -1.82 -5.06
C ASN A 54 -5.21 -1.92 -5.34
N MET A 55 -5.66 -2.98 -6.01
CA MET A 55 -7.09 -3.24 -6.21
C MET A 55 -7.78 -3.53 -4.88
N VAL A 56 -7.19 -4.38 -4.04
CA VAL A 56 -7.71 -4.67 -2.70
C VAL A 56 -7.88 -3.39 -1.89
N THR A 57 -6.90 -2.48 -1.95
CA THR A 57 -6.97 -1.19 -1.28
C THR A 57 -8.20 -0.39 -1.72
N ARG A 58 -8.49 -0.35 -3.01
CA ARG A 58 -9.68 0.35 -3.52
C ARG A 58 -10.98 -0.31 -3.05
N LEU A 59 -11.03 -1.64 -3.03
CA LEU A 59 -12.20 -2.38 -2.57
C LEU A 59 -12.45 -2.15 -1.08
N ILE A 60 -11.40 -2.20 -0.27
CA ILE A 60 -11.50 -1.93 1.17
C ILE A 60 -11.93 -0.47 1.40
N ALA A 61 -11.36 0.47 0.65
CA ALA A 61 -11.73 1.87 0.75
C ALA A 61 -13.22 2.09 0.45
N ALA A 62 -13.75 1.43 -0.56
CA ALA A 62 -15.16 1.51 -0.89
C ALA A 62 -16.04 0.96 0.25
N GLU A 63 -15.63 -0.15 0.85
CA GLU A 63 -16.38 -0.81 1.93
C GLU A 63 -16.35 0.02 3.23
N LEU A 64 -15.20 0.61 3.56
CA LEU A 64 -15.02 1.38 4.80
C LEU A 64 -15.30 2.87 4.64
N GLY A 65 -15.58 3.33 3.42
CA GLY A 65 -15.56 4.74 3.06
C GLY A 65 -16.52 5.64 3.80
N ALA A 66 -17.64 5.12 4.29
CA ALA A 66 -18.66 5.92 4.97
C ALA A 66 -18.36 6.21 6.44
N GLY A 67 -17.30 5.61 7.00
CA GLY A 67 -17.03 5.65 8.44
C GLY A 67 -15.96 6.66 8.89
N GLY A 68 -15.47 7.52 7.99
CA GLY A 68 -14.40 8.47 8.31
C GLY A 68 -13.01 7.86 8.33
N LYS A 69 -12.87 6.57 8.03
CA LYS A 69 -11.59 5.89 7.91
C LYS A 69 -10.94 6.24 6.57
N THR A 70 -9.61 6.28 6.54
CA THR A 70 -8.84 6.51 5.33
C THR A 70 -8.04 5.27 5.00
N VAL A 71 -8.18 4.75 3.78
CA VAL A 71 -7.50 3.54 3.30
C VAL A 71 -6.77 3.86 2.00
N PHE A 72 -5.48 3.64 1.95
CA PHE A 72 -4.70 3.85 0.73
C PHE A 72 -3.48 2.94 0.66
N SER A 73 -2.89 2.84 -0.52
CA SER A 73 -1.62 2.16 -0.75
C SER A 73 -0.50 3.17 -0.88
N ILE A 74 0.69 2.78 -0.46
CA ILE A 74 1.88 3.59 -0.59
C ILE A 74 3.02 2.80 -1.22
N HIS A 75 3.80 3.47 -2.05
CA HIS A 75 5.04 2.98 -2.61
C HIS A 75 6.20 3.59 -1.83
N PRO A 76 7.03 2.77 -1.14
CA PRO A 76 8.08 3.28 -0.26
C PRO A 76 9.34 3.74 -0.99
N GLY A 77 9.43 3.55 -2.30
CA GLY A 77 10.64 3.74 -3.08
C GLY A 77 11.49 2.47 -3.13
N TRP A 78 12.66 2.57 -3.72
CA TRP A 78 13.62 1.46 -3.75
C TRP A 78 14.48 1.52 -2.49
N VAL A 79 14.12 0.68 -1.53
CA VAL A 79 14.65 0.73 -0.17
C VAL A 79 15.78 -0.28 -0.01
N ARG A 80 16.86 0.15 0.64
CA ARG A 80 18.05 -0.69 0.91
C ARG A 80 17.75 -1.67 2.04
N THR A 81 17.19 -2.82 1.65
CA THR A 81 16.86 -3.97 2.48
C THR A 81 17.44 -5.21 1.83
N ASP A 82 17.26 -6.39 2.44
CA ASP A 82 17.68 -7.66 1.83
C ASP A 82 17.03 -7.85 0.45
N MET A 83 15.75 -7.50 0.31
CA MET A 83 15.05 -7.59 -0.97
C MET A 83 15.52 -6.52 -1.96
N GLY A 84 15.70 -5.28 -1.51
CA GLY A 84 16.08 -4.15 -2.37
C GLY A 84 17.55 -4.16 -2.79
N GLY A 85 18.41 -4.80 -2.01
CA GLY A 85 19.83 -4.91 -2.26
C GLY A 85 20.64 -3.67 -1.84
N PRO A 86 21.99 -3.78 -1.88
CA PRO A 86 22.88 -2.71 -1.41
C PRO A 86 22.91 -1.48 -2.31
N ASP A 87 22.45 -1.60 -3.57
CA ASP A 87 22.46 -0.50 -4.54
C ASP A 87 21.18 0.35 -4.49
N ALA A 88 20.23 -0.02 -3.65
CA ALA A 88 18.98 0.73 -3.52
C ALA A 88 19.27 2.16 -3.00
N GLU A 89 18.47 3.11 -3.50
CA GLU A 89 18.71 4.54 -3.29
C GLU A 89 18.34 5.01 -1.88
N ILE A 90 17.38 4.37 -1.23
CA ILE A 90 16.77 4.87 0.00
C ILE A 90 17.14 3.97 1.16
N VAL A 91 17.69 4.55 2.24
CA VAL A 91 17.88 3.79 3.48
C VAL A 91 16.56 3.59 4.19
N PRO A 92 16.35 2.46 4.93
CA PRO A 92 15.07 2.15 5.56
C PRO A 92 14.51 3.27 6.44
N ALA A 93 15.35 3.94 7.22
CA ALA A 93 14.91 5.03 8.09
C ALA A 93 14.30 6.20 7.30
N ASP A 94 14.84 6.53 6.14
CA ASP A 94 14.30 7.60 5.29
C ASP A 94 12.99 7.17 4.63
N ALA A 95 12.88 5.91 4.21
CA ALA A 95 11.65 5.37 3.66
C ALA A 95 10.51 5.43 4.70
N VAL A 96 10.78 5.03 5.94
CA VAL A 96 9.80 5.09 7.02
C VAL A 96 9.39 6.52 7.33
N ARG A 97 10.34 7.46 7.38
CA ARG A 97 10.02 8.88 7.57
C ARG A 97 9.09 9.40 6.48
N GLY A 98 9.34 9.04 5.23
CA GLY A 98 8.48 9.42 4.12
C GLY A 98 7.08 8.85 4.24
N ILE A 99 6.96 7.57 4.59
CA ILE A 99 5.67 6.91 4.81
C ILE A 99 4.90 7.60 5.93
N LEU A 100 5.54 7.85 7.07
CA LEU A 100 4.89 8.50 8.21
C LEU A 100 4.45 9.94 7.87
N ALA A 101 5.23 10.67 7.09
CA ALA A 101 4.84 12.00 6.64
C ALA A 101 3.56 11.97 5.79
N VAL A 102 3.43 10.99 4.91
CA VAL A 102 2.21 10.81 4.10
C VAL A 102 1.02 10.44 5.00
N ILE A 103 1.21 9.54 5.96
CA ILE A 103 0.17 9.13 6.89
C ILE A 103 -0.31 10.34 7.72
N ASP A 104 0.60 11.13 8.26
CA ASP A 104 0.27 12.30 9.07
C ASP A 104 -0.49 13.38 8.27
N ALA A 105 -0.21 13.49 6.99
CA ALA A 105 -0.87 14.44 6.10
C ALA A 105 -2.12 13.85 5.43
N ALA A 106 -2.42 12.56 5.65
CA ALA A 106 -3.51 11.89 4.94
C ALA A 106 -4.87 12.48 5.28
N GLY A 107 -5.67 12.66 4.26
CA GLY A 107 -7.03 13.17 4.35
C GLY A 107 -7.94 12.51 3.32
N PRO A 108 -9.16 13.02 3.14
CA PRO A 108 -10.15 12.40 2.22
C PRO A 108 -9.62 12.20 0.80
N GLY A 109 -8.74 13.07 0.33
CA GLY A 109 -8.12 12.95 -0.99
C GLY A 109 -7.19 11.76 -1.16
N HIS A 110 -6.72 11.13 -0.08
CA HIS A 110 -5.89 9.94 -0.12
C HIS A 110 -6.70 8.65 -0.20
N HIS A 111 -7.96 8.70 0.23
CA HIS A 111 -8.81 7.50 0.36
C HIS A 111 -8.98 6.79 -0.98
N GLY A 112 -8.62 5.51 -1.01
CA GLY A 112 -8.67 4.67 -2.21
C GLY A 112 -7.50 4.87 -3.17
N GLY A 113 -6.56 5.76 -2.88
CA GLY A 113 -5.47 6.11 -3.77
C GLY A 113 -4.23 5.24 -3.63
N PHE A 114 -3.27 5.52 -4.50
CA PHE A 114 -1.92 4.92 -4.48
C PHE A 114 -0.89 6.05 -4.63
N PHE A 115 0.02 6.16 -3.64
CA PHE A 115 0.97 7.28 -3.54
C PHE A 115 2.44 6.86 -3.44
#